data_06a9225c188a2d0d3d00a978705d3268
#
_entry.id   06a9225c188a2d0d3d00a978705d3268
#
_cell.length_a   1.000
_cell.length_b   1.000
_cell.length_c   1.000
_cell.angle_alpha   90.00
_cell.angle_beta   90.00
_cell.angle_gamma   90.00
#
_symmetry.space_group_name_H-M   'P 1'
#
loop_
_entity.id
_entity.type
_entity.pdbx_description
1 polymer ?
#
loop_
_entity_poly.entity_id
_entity_poly.type
_entity_poly.pdbx_seq_one_letter_code
_entity_poly.pdbx_strand_id
1 'polypeptide(L)'
;MCSSDLAGGLKASRLESCENLARLYWYTVEFGLIDTSAGLRAYGAGILSSAGELRHSVTSREPQRLGFDLERIMRTRYKIDSYQSTYFVIDSFEQLFDATAPDFKPVYERVAGLHELAADERLPTDRVF
;
A
#
# COMPACT_ATOMS: atom_id res chain seq x y z
N MET A 1 2.29 1.66 -16.26
CA MET A 1 3.62 1.41 -16.76
C MET A 1 4.67 2.08 -15.90
N CYS A 2 5.74 1.38 -15.65
CA CYS A 2 6.83 1.95 -14.90
C CYS A 2 7.58 2.94 -15.77
N SER A 3 7.65 4.15 -15.35
CA SER A 3 8.26 5.17 -16.17
C SER A 3 9.76 5.23 -15.96
N SER A 4 10.42 5.94 -16.84
CA SER A 4 11.82 6.21 -16.71
C SER A 4 12.16 7.03 -15.48
N ASP A 5 11.16 7.59 -14.85
CA ASP A 5 11.35 8.38 -13.64
C ASP A 5 11.93 7.56 -12.51
N LEU A 6 11.62 6.28 -12.51
CA LEU A 6 12.17 5.41 -11.49
C LEU A 6 13.58 5.06 -11.78
N ALA A 7 14.03 5.47 -12.90
CA ALA A 7 15.20 4.91 -13.45
C ALA A 7 16.42 5.08 -12.67
N GLY A 8 16.65 6.16 -12.14
CA GLY A 8 17.90 6.46 -11.52
C GLY A 8 18.72 5.25 -11.18
N GLY A 9 19.30 4.55 -11.74
CA GLY A 9 20.14 3.45 -11.35
C GLY A 9 19.46 2.15 -11.02
N LEU A 10 18.20 2.03 -11.28
CA LEU A 10 17.46 0.82 -10.95
C LEU A 10 17.42 -0.17 -12.09
N LYS A 11 18.42 -0.24 -12.89
CA LYS A 11 18.37 -0.97 -14.14
C LYS A 11 18.15 -2.45 -13.99
N ALA A 12 18.89 -3.09 -13.14
CA ALA A 12 18.82 -4.53 -13.00
C ALA A 12 17.53 -5.01 -12.37
N SER A 13 17.00 -4.22 -11.45
CA SER A 13 15.78 -4.59 -10.73
C SER A 13 14.60 -3.73 -11.13
N ARG A 14 14.69 -3.09 -12.28
CA ARG A 14 13.67 -2.11 -12.65
C ARG A 14 12.27 -2.68 -12.68
N LEU A 15 12.10 -3.86 -13.21
CA LEU A 15 10.76 -4.46 -13.30
C LEU A 15 10.18 -4.73 -11.93
N GLU A 16 10.98 -5.31 -11.03
CA GLU A 16 10.56 -5.51 -9.65
C GLU A 16 10.25 -4.20 -8.96
N SER A 17 11.09 -3.19 -9.16
CA SER A 17 10.89 -1.88 -8.57
C SER A 17 9.62 -1.23 -9.07
N CYS A 18 9.26 -1.44 -10.32
CA CYS A 18 8.01 -0.95 -10.87
C CYS A 18 6.83 -1.58 -10.17
N GLU A 19 6.89 -2.88 -9.94
CA GLU A 19 5.82 -3.56 -9.23
C GLU A 19 5.72 -3.09 -7.79
N ASN A 20 6.86 -2.93 -7.12
CA ASN A 20 6.89 -2.42 -5.76
C ASN A 20 6.26 -1.05 -5.67
N LEU A 21 6.61 -0.17 -6.58
CA LEU A 21 6.05 1.18 -6.60
C LEU A 21 4.56 1.16 -6.94
N ALA A 22 4.15 0.31 -7.86
CA ALA A 22 2.75 0.18 -8.21
C ALA A 22 1.92 -0.27 -7.01
N ARG A 23 2.46 -1.17 -6.20
CA ARG A 23 1.80 -1.63 -4.99
C ARG A 23 1.66 -0.52 -3.97
N LEU A 24 2.69 0.28 -3.80
CA LEU A 24 2.62 1.44 -2.91
C LEU A 24 1.54 2.40 -3.37
N TYR A 25 1.51 2.70 -4.66
CA TYR A 25 0.52 3.59 -5.23
C TYR A 25 -0.89 3.04 -5.02
N TRP A 26 -1.07 1.74 -5.26
CA TRP A 26 -2.36 1.09 -5.11
C TRP A 26 -2.89 1.20 -3.68
N TYR A 27 -2.05 0.87 -2.71
CA TYR A 27 -2.50 0.82 -1.32
C TYR A 27 -2.55 2.20 -0.64
N THR A 28 -2.13 3.24 -1.31
CA THR A 28 -2.20 4.61 -0.76
C THR A 28 -3.10 5.49 -1.62
N VAL A 29 -2.68 5.85 -2.80
CA VAL A 29 -3.42 6.80 -3.64
C VAL A 29 -4.78 6.26 -4.06
N GLU A 30 -4.85 4.95 -4.35
CA GLU A 30 -6.09 4.34 -4.84
C GLU A 30 -6.95 3.75 -3.73
N PHE A 31 -6.37 3.06 -2.77
CA PHE A 31 -7.14 2.32 -1.77
C PHE A 31 -6.68 2.54 -0.34
N GLY A 32 -6.16 3.71 -0.04
CA GLY A 32 -5.64 4.01 1.30
C GLY A 32 -6.72 4.43 2.29
N LEU A 33 -6.47 4.06 3.56
CA LEU A 33 -7.29 4.48 4.69
C LEU A 33 -6.44 5.32 5.64
N ILE A 34 -7.11 6.17 6.40
CA ILE A 34 -6.47 7.00 7.41
C ILE A 34 -7.22 6.88 8.73
N ASP A 35 -6.47 6.79 9.81
CA ASP A 35 -7.02 6.74 11.17
C ASP A 35 -7.18 8.17 11.67
N THR A 36 -8.41 8.54 12.02
CA THR A 36 -8.70 9.88 12.52
C THR A 36 -9.33 9.79 13.90
N SER A 37 -9.43 10.93 14.56
CA SER A 37 -10.09 10.99 15.87
C SER A 37 -11.56 10.55 15.77
N ALA A 38 -12.14 10.63 14.59
CA ALA A 38 -13.53 10.19 14.36
C ALA A 38 -13.60 8.77 13.81
N GLY A 39 -12.49 8.04 13.76
CA GLY A 39 -12.43 6.66 13.25
C GLY A 39 -11.75 6.57 11.92
N LEU A 40 -11.84 5.40 11.32
CA LEU A 40 -11.22 5.16 10.02
C LEU A 40 -11.96 5.91 8.92
N ARG A 41 -11.20 6.48 8.01
CA ARG A 41 -11.73 7.18 6.83
C ARG A 41 -10.97 6.75 5.60
N ALA A 42 -11.64 6.73 4.47
CA ALA A 42 -11.00 6.42 3.20
C ALA A 42 -10.53 7.72 2.54
N TYR A 43 -9.31 7.68 2.00
CA TYR A 43 -8.84 8.80 1.18
C TYR A 43 -8.46 8.35 -0.22
N GLY A 44 -8.40 7.05 -0.47
CA GLY A 44 -8.01 6.54 -1.77
C GLY A 44 -9.06 6.79 -2.84
N ALA A 45 -8.63 7.24 -4.00
CA ALA A 45 -9.54 7.60 -5.08
C ALA A 45 -10.38 6.42 -5.56
N GLY A 46 -9.79 5.23 -5.59
CA GLY A 46 -10.50 4.02 -6.00
C GLY A 46 -11.62 3.65 -5.04
N ILE A 47 -11.40 3.86 -3.74
CA ILE A 47 -12.43 3.62 -2.74
C ILE A 47 -13.55 4.65 -2.89
N LEU A 48 -13.17 5.91 -3.02
CA LEU A 48 -14.15 7.00 -3.04
C LEU A 48 -15.04 6.96 -4.28
N SER A 49 -14.59 6.32 -5.34
CA SER A 49 -15.37 6.21 -6.57
C SER A 49 -16.33 5.02 -6.55
N SER A 50 -16.35 4.23 -5.48
CA SER A 50 -17.19 3.04 -5.37
C SER A 50 -17.88 3.02 -4.01
N ALA A 51 -19.20 3.21 -3.99
CA ALA A 51 -19.96 3.18 -2.74
C ALA A 51 -19.82 1.84 -2.02
N GLY A 52 -19.77 0.76 -2.77
CA GLY A 52 -19.62 -0.58 -2.20
C GLY A 52 -18.27 -0.78 -1.53
N GLU A 53 -17.20 -0.36 -2.20
CA GLU A 53 -15.86 -0.51 -1.63
C GLU A 53 -15.67 0.46 -0.46
N LEU A 54 -16.24 1.64 -0.51
CA LEU A 54 -16.17 2.56 0.60
C LEU A 54 -16.74 1.91 1.88
N ARG A 55 -17.91 1.32 1.75
CA ARG A 55 -18.53 0.64 2.86
C ARG A 55 -17.71 -0.56 3.31
N HIS A 56 -17.25 -1.36 2.36
CA HIS A 56 -16.43 -2.54 2.65
C HIS A 56 -15.16 -2.15 3.40
N SER A 57 -14.50 -1.08 2.98
CA SER A 57 -13.20 -0.70 3.54
C SER A 57 -13.29 -0.22 4.97
N VAL A 58 -14.35 0.51 5.34
CA VAL A 58 -14.41 1.13 6.67
C VAL A 58 -15.36 0.42 7.64
N THR A 59 -16.33 -0.33 7.15
CA THR A 59 -17.33 -0.93 8.04
C THR A 59 -17.37 -2.45 8.04
N SER A 60 -16.95 -3.10 6.96
CA SER A 60 -17.00 -4.57 6.90
C SER A 60 -15.97 -5.19 7.83
N ARG A 61 -16.28 -6.37 8.35
CA ARG A 61 -15.34 -7.13 9.15
C ARG A 61 -14.47 -8.06 8.31
N GLU A 62 -14.76 -8.17 7.02
CA GLU A 62 -14.05 -9.11 6.16
C GLU A 62 -12.60 -8.71 5.86
N PRO A 63 -12.33 -7.46 5.48
CA PRO A 63 -10.94 -7.11 5.16
C PRO A 63 -10.13 -6.87 6.42
N GLN A 64 -8.83 -7.16 6.32
CA GLN A 64 -7.93 -6.75 7.40
C GLN A 64 -7.44 -5.34 7.14
N ARG A 65 -7.18 -4.61 8.21
CA ARG A 65 -6.67 -3.23 8.15
C ARG A 65 -5.38 -3.17 8.92
N LEU A 66 -4.31 -2.94 8.19
CA LEU A 66 -2.95 -3.01 8.73
C LEU A 66 -2.32 -1.63 8.73
N GLY A 67 -1.46 -1.38 9.72
CA GLY A 67 -0.75 -0.11 9.79
C GLY A 67 0.19 0.08 8.62
N PHE A 68 0.32 1.31 8.16
CA PHE A 68 1.17 1.65 7.05
C PHE A 68 2.63 1.27 7.34
N ASP A 69 3.24 0.56 6.40
CA ASP A 69 4.65 0.21 6.43
C ASP A 69 5.12 0.12 4.99
N LEU A 70 6.06 0.95 4.61
CA LEU A 70 6.46 1.10 3.22
C LEU A 70 6.93 -0.22 2.60
N GLU A 71 7.81 -0.93 3.28
CA GLU A 71 8.35 -2.18 2.74
C GLU A 71 7.30 -3.28 2.71
N ARG A 72 6.47 -3.35 3.73
CA ARG A 72 5.38 -4.32 3.81
C ARG A 72 4.43 -4.16 2.63
N ILE A 73 4.08 -2.92 2.33
CA ILE A 73 3.17 -2.60 1.22
C ILE A 73 3.81 -2.98 -0.11
N MET A 74 5.07 -2.62 -0.29
CA MET A 74 5.77 -2.88 -1.55
C MET A 74 5.91 -4.37 -1.87
N ARG A 75 5.80 -5.23 -0.86
CA ARG A 75 5.85 -6.67 -1.02
C ARG A 75 4.48 -7.31 -1.21
N THR A 76 3.39 -6.57 -1.03
CA THR A 76 2.05 -7.12 -0.95
C THR A 76 1.34 -7.01 -2.28
N ARG A 77 0.89 -8.15 -2.81
CA ARG A 77 0.06 -8.17 -4.01
C ARG A 77 -1.31 -7.60 -3.70
N TYR A 78 -2.03 -7.19 -4.73
CA TYR A 78 -3.35 -6.59 -4.57
C TYR A 78 -4.34 -7.20 -5.56
N LYS A 79 -5.63 -6.95 -5.30
CA LYS A 79 -6.72 -7.43 -6.15
C LYS A 79 -7.24 -6.31 -7.03
N ILE A 80 -7.49 -6.60 -8.29
CA ILE A 80 -8.01 -5.60 -9.23
C ILE A 80 -9.45 -5.89 -9.68
N ASP A 81 -9.93 -7.10 -9.46
CA ASP A 81 -11.24 -7.54 -9.95
C ASP A 81 -12.23 -7.84 -8.83
N SER A 82 -11.90 -7.45 -7.61
CA SER A 82 -12.79 -7.65 -6.46
C SER A 82 -12.40 -6.63 -5.38
N TYR A 83 -13.19 -6.57 -4.32
CA TYR A 83 -12.85 -5.72 -3.17
C TYR A 83 -11.54 -6.20 -2.56
N GLN A 84 -10.79 -5.25 -1.99
CA GLN A 84 -9.52 -5.59 -1.37
C GLN A 84 -9.72 -6.46 -0.13
N SER A 85 -8.80 -7.40 0.08
CA SER A 85 -8.75 -8.19 1.32
C SER A 85 -8.00 -7.47 2.42
N THR A 86 -7.14 -6.54 2.06
CA THR A 86 -6.29 -5.81 2.97
C THR A 86 -6.28 -4.34 2.58
N TYR A 87 -6.38 -3.49 3.58
CA TYR A 87 -6.18 -2.04 3.44
C TYR A 87 -5.06 -1.63 4.38
N PHE A 88 -4.28 -0.64 3.98
CA PHE A 88 -3.25 -0.08 4.83
C PHE A 88 -3.68 1.28 5.34
N VAL A 89 -3.46 1.50 6.63
CA VAL A 89 -3.97 2.67 7.36
C VAL A 89 -2.81 3.56 7.73
N ILE A 90 -2.84 4.81 7.26
CA ILE A 90 -1.85 5.80 7.70
C ILE A 90 -2.37 6.51 8.96
N ASP A 91 -1.45 6.92 9.82
CA ASP A 91 -1.82 7.69 11.01
C ASP A 91 -2.11 9.14 10.65
N SER A 92 -1.46 9.64 9.61
CA SER A 92 -1.63 11.01 9.13
C SER A 92 -1.04 11.10 7.73
N PHE A 93 -1.41 12.15 6.99
CA PHE A 93 -0.76 12.39 5.69
C PHE A 93 0.71 12.75 5.88
N GLU A 94 1.06 13.32 7.02
CA GLU A 94 2.44 13.61 7.35
C GLU A 94 3.28 12.34 7.40
N GLN A 95 2.75 11.28 8.00
CA GLN A 95 3.42 9.98 8.02
C GLN A 95 3.70 9.49 6.60
N LEU A 96 2.71 9.58 5.73
CA LEU A 96 2.85 9.15 4.35
C LEU A 96 3.90 9.97 3.61
N PHE A 97 3.86 11.30 3.77
CA PHE A 97 4.81 12.17 3.10
C PHE A 97 6.23 11.92 3.59
N ASP A 98 6.41 11.76 4.90
CA ASP A 98 7.73 11.50 5.47
C ASP A 98 8.29 10.17 4.99
N ALA A 99 7.46 9.16 4.86
CA ALA A 99 7.90 7.84 4.41
C ALA A 99 8.27 7.83 2.92
N THR A 100 7.64 8.69 2.13
CA THR A 100 7.83 8.69 0.67
C THR A 100 8.76 9.78 0.17
N ALA A 101 9.23 10.66 1.06
CA ALA A 101 10.16 11.73 0.67
C ALA A 101 11.56 11.23 0.33
N PRO A 102 12.14 10.25 1.06
CA PRO A 102 13.50 9.80 0.76
C PRO A 102 13.56 9.02 -0.55
N ASP A 103 14.79 8.86 -1.04
CA ASP A 103 15.06 8.03 -2.19
C ASP A 103 14.68 6.58 -1.88
N PHE A 104 13.96 5.94 -2.80
CA PHE A 104 13.50 4.57 -2.61
C PHE A 104 14.54 3.52 -2.96
N LYS A 105 15.68 3.90 -3.49
CA LYS A 105 16.67 2.92 -3.89
C LYS A 105 17.05 1.96 -2.75
N PRO A 106 17.36 2.44 -1.54
CA PRO A 106 17.66 1.52 -0.45
C PRO A 106 16.48 0.60 -0.10
N VAL A 107 15.26 1.10 -0.24
CA VAL A 107 14.06 0.29 0.02
C VAL A 107 13.93 -0.81 -1.00
N TYR A 108 14.11 -0.49 -2.28
CA TYR A 108 14.06 -1.49 -3.33
C TYR A 108 15.09 -2.58 -3.12
N GLU A 109 16.29 -2.19 -2.70
CA GLU A 109 17.36 -3.15 -2.43
C GLU A 109 17.01 -4.09 -1.30
N ARG A 110 16.37 -3.58 -0.26
CA ARG A 110 15.96 -4.41 0.86
C ARG A 110 14.86 -5.39 0.48
N VAL A 111 13.86 -4.95 -0.27
CA VAL A 111 12.73 -5.83 -0.61
C VAL A 111 13.03 -6.76 -1.77
N ALA A 112 14.04 -6.49 -2.56
CA ALA A 112 14.37 -7.31 -3.73
C ALA A 112 14.69 -8.76 -3.36
N GLY A 113 15.27 -8.98 -2.19
CA GLY A 113 15.61 -10.32 -1.73
C GLY A 113 14.49 -11.02 -0.99
N LEU A 114 13.35 -10.37 -0.84
CA LEU A 114 12.24 -10.91 -0.06
C LEU A 114 11.13 -11.39 -0.99
N HIS A 115 10.44 -12.45 -0.58
CA HIS A 115 9.34 -12.97 -1.39
C HIS A 115 8.13 -12.04 -1.32
N GLU A 116 7.26 -12.14 -2.30
CA GLU A 116 6.01 -11.41 -2.32
C GLU A 116 5.07 -11.93 -1.24
N LEU A 117 4.21 -11.05 -0.76
CA LEU A 117 3.18 -11.42 0.19
C LEU A 117 1.84 -11.46 -0.53
N ALA A 118 1.02 -12.43 -0.17
CA ALA A 118 -0.32 -12.54 -0.75
C ALA A 118 -1.19 -11.37 -0.31
N ALA A 119 -2.24 -11.12 -1.09
CA ALA A 119 -3.12 -9.97 -0.85
C ALA A 119 -3.85 -10.03 0.50
N ASP A 120 -3.94 -11.21 1.10
CA ASP A 120 -4.63 -11.40 2.37
C ASP A 120 -3.70 -11.92 3.48
N GLU A 121 -2.41 -11.94 3.22
CA GLU A 121 -1.44 -12.48 4.17
C GLU A 121 -1.26 -11.54 5.36
N ARG A 122 -1.05 -12.12 6.55
CA ARG A 122 -0.75 -11.34 7.76
C ARG A 122 0.56 -11.79 8.35
N LEU A 123 1.38 -10.84 8.75
CA LEU A 123 2.65 -11.10 9.39
C LEU A 123 2.55 -10.80 10.89
N PRO A 124 3.37 -11.46 11.72
CA PRO A 124 3.37 -11.16 13.16
C PRO A 124 3.71 -9.71 13.51
N THR A 125 4.44 -9.03 12.62
CA THR A 125 4.85 -7.65 12.84
C THR A 125 3.80 -6.64 12.39
N ASP A 126 2.72 -7.08 11.74
CA ASP A 126 1.68 -6.17 11.28
C ASP A 126 0.93 -5.54 12.45
N ARG A 127 0.70 -4.24 12.36
CA ARG A 127 -0.16 -3.54 13.31
C ARG A 127 -1.58 -3.62 12.77
N VAL A 128 -2.49 -4.15 13.57
CA VAL A 128 -3.87 -4.40 13.14
C VAL A 128 -4.79 -3.36 13.72
N PHE A 129 -5.67 -2.83 12.90
CA PHE A 129 -6.69 -1.87 13.31
C PHE A 129 -8.05 -2.53 13.51
#